data_42eaa19ac08221dab4d41e28f44a87c0
#
_entry.id   42eaa19ac08221dab4d41e28f44a87c0
#
_cell.length_a   1.000
_cell.length_b   1.000
_cell.length_c   1.000
_cell.angle_alpha   90.00
_cell.angle_beta   90.00
_cell.angle_gamma   90.00
#
_symmetry.space_group_name_H-M   'P 1'
#
loop_
_entity.id
_entity.type
_entity.pdbx_description
1 polymer ?
#
loop_
_entity_poly.entity_id
_entity_poly.type
_entity_poly.pdbx_seq_one_letter_code
_entity_poly.pdbx_strand_id
1 'polypeptide(L)'
;MPKTSILALSFAVAASSLIAVPDARAQSCGQLWYERNSIYKAAGYCFRTPRAISAFGNAGCTYDSEYDVPLSPWQRRRVADIRAMEREFGCPR
;
A
#
# COMPACT_ATOMS: atom_id res chain seq x y z
N MET A 1 31.71 -43.69 -28.91
CA MET A 1 31.38 -43.10 -28.73
C MET A 1 30.54 -42.40 -28.37
N PRO A 2 30.26 -42.06 -28.04
CA PRO A 2 29.44 -41.35 -27.66
C PRO A 2 28.71 -40.67 -27.51
N LYS A 3 28.30 -40.27 -27.37
CA LYS A 3 27.62 -39.60 -27.27
C LYS A 3 26.84 -38.89 -26.86
N THR A 4 26.61 -38.56 -26.57
CA THR A 4 25.99 -37.92 -26.21
C THR A 4 25.21 -37.26 -26.00
N SER A 5 24.72 -36.93 -25.84
CA SER A 5 23.92 -36.36 -25.64
C SER A 5 23.29 -35.62 -25.22
N ILE A 6 23.00 -35.13 -24.97
CA ILE A 6 22.35 -34.39 -24.62
C ILE A 6 21.51 -33.75 -24.34
N LEU A 7 21.07 -33.51 -23.99
CA LEU A 7 20.27 -32.88 -23.66
C LEU A 7 19.55 -32.07 -23.48
N ALA A 8 19.22 -31.72 -23.50
CA ALA A 8 18.43 -31.02 -23.51
C ALA A 8 17.81 -30.46 -22.73
N LEU A 9 17.63 -30.10 -22.32
CA LEU A 9 17.03 -29.49 -21.60
C LEU A 9 16.18 -28.68 -21.63
N SER A 10 15.75 -28.32 -21.70
CA SER A 10 14.90 -27.71 -21.76
C SER A 10 14.31 -27.08 -20.92
N PHE A 11 14.04 -26.57 -20.53
CA PHE A 11 13.44 -25.94 -19.77
C PHE A 11 12.50 -25.23 -19.83
N ALA A 12 12.06 -25.00 -19.90
CA ALA A 12 11.15 -24.52 -19.98
C ALA A 12 10.64 -23.74 -19.33
N VAL A 13 10.59 -23.45 -18.87
CA VAL A 13 10.09 -22.68 -18.22
C VAL A 13 9.21 -21.98 -18.16
N ALA A 14 8.76 -21.84 -18.12
CA ALA A 14 7.96 -21.17 -17.96
C ALA A 14 7.29 -20.40 -17.68
N ALA A 15 7.12 -20.06 -17.83
CA ALA A 15 6.43 -19.22 -17.74
C ALA A 15 5.62 -18.86 -17.07
N SER A 16 5.19 -18.94 -16.85
CA SER A 16 4.33 -18.64 -16.16
C SER A 16 4.00 -17.65 -15.79
N SER A 17 4.23 -17.21 -15.61
CA SER A 17 3.92 -16.25 -15.23
C SER A 17 3.04 -15.60 -15.26
N LEU A 18 2.75 -15.26 -15.53
CA LEU A 18 1.94 -14.57 -15.66
C LEU A 18 1.12 -14.24 -14.94
N ILE A 19 0.90 -14.03 -14.45
CA ILE A 19 0.13 -13.77 -13.78
C ILE A 19 -0.32 -12.73 -13.33
N ALA A 20 -0.94 -12.41 -13.33
CA ALA A 20 -1.58 -11.64 -12.76
C ALA A 20 -1.40 -10.67 -12.11
N VAL A 21 -1.52 -9.88 -12.22
CA VAL A 21 -1.32 -8.95 -11.60
C VAL A 21 -2.22 -7.93 -11.46
N PRO A 22 -3.28 -7.86 -11.83
CA PRO A 22 -4.20 -6.81 -11.63
C PRO A 22 -4.30 -6.46 -10.20
N ASP A 23 -4.18 -7.39 -9.37
CA ASP A 23 -4.37 -7.12 -7.98
C ASP A 23 -3.19 -6.44 -7.32
N ALA A 24 -2.07 -6.38 -8.01
CA ALA A 24 -0.91 -5.73 -7.44
C ALA A 24 -1.18 -4.25 -7.16
N ARG A 25 -1.87 -3.58 -8.09
CA ARG A 25 -2.18 -2.16 -7.89
C ARG A 25 -3.20 -1.98 -6.76
N ALA A 26 -4.20 -2.83 -6.68
CA ALA A 26 -5.18 -2.75 -5.62
C ALA A 26 -4.54 -2.99 -4.26
N GLN A 27 -3.60 -3.95 -4.18
CA GLN A 27 -2.87 -4.19 -2.95
C GLN A 27 -2.02 -3.00 -2.57
N SER A 28 -1.36 -2.38 -3.55
CA SER A 28 -0.55 -1.20 -3.28
C SER A 28 -1.42 -0.05 -2.77
N CYS A 29 -2.60 0.13 -3.33
CA CYS A 29 -3.52 1.16 -2.85
C CYS A 29 -3.94 0.89 -1.42
N GLY A 30 -4.24 -0.36 -1.09
CA GLY A 30 -4.62 -0.73 0.27
C GLY A 30 -3.50 -0.49 1.26
N GLN A 31 -2.27 -0.85 0.89
CA GLN A 31 -1.11 -0.65 1.74
C GLN A 31 -0.81 0.83 1.96
N LEU A 32 -0.89 1.62 0.89
CA LEU A 32 -0.68 3.06 0.98
C LEU A 32 -1.75 3.71 1.86
N TRP A 33 -3.00 3.32 1.66
CA TRP A 33 -4.09 3.80 2.48
C TRP A 33 -3.85 3.48 3.96
N TYR A 34 -3.46 2.26 4.24
CA TYR A 34 -3.24 1.82 5.63
C TYR A 34 -2.09 2.60 6.25
N GLU A 35 -0.99 2.73 5.54
CA GLU A 35 0.18 3.46 6.07
C GLU A 35 -0.16 4.91 6.35
N ARG A 36 -0.84 5.57 5.41
CA ARG A 36 -1.21 6.98 5.57
C ARG A 36 -2.09 7.16 6.79
N ASN A 37 -3.10 6.31 6.92
CA ASN A 37 -4.02 6.43 8.05
C ASN A 37 -3.39 6.01 9.37
N SER A 38 -2.41 5.10 9.35
CA SER A 38 -1.65 4.76 10.56
C SER A 38 -0.91 5.97 11.11
N ILE A 39 -0.37 6.81 10.23
CA ILE A 39 0.31 8.03 10.65
C ILE A 39 -0.68 8.98 11.33
N TYR A 40 -1.85 9.16 10.74
CA TYR A 40 -2.89 9.99 11.35
C TYR A 40 -3.40 9.40 12.65
N LYS A 41 -3.57 8.08 12.71
CA LYS A 41 -4.00 7.40 13.93
C LYS A 41 -3.04 7.69 15.07
N ALA A 42 -1.76 7.54 14.82
CA ALA A 42 -0.74 7.75 15.85
C ALA A 42 -0.72 9.20 16.33
N ALA A 43 -1.13 10.13 15.48
CA ALA A 43 -1.12 11.55 15.82
C ALA A 43 -2.45 12.04 16.43
N GLY A 44 -3.42 11.14 16.61
CA GLY A 44 -4.63 11.48 17.35
C GLY A 44 -5.82 11.90 16.49
N TYR A 45 -5.81 11.58 15.21
CA TYR A 45 -6.92 11.92 14.32
C TYR A 45 -8.17 11.08 14.63
N CYS A 46 -9.32 11.70 14.59
CA CYS A 46 -10.62 11.04 14.74
C CYS A 46 -11.17 10.73 13.35
N PHE A 47 -11.18 9.45 13.00
CA PHE A 47 -11.60 9.01 11.67
C PHE A 47 -13.10 9.21 11.48
N ARG A 48 -13.49 9.45 10.23
CA ARG A 48 -14.88 9.73 9.87
C ARG A 48 -15.49 8.71 8.93
N THR A 49 -14.67 7.90 8.27
CA THR A 49 -15.20 6.91 7.34
C THR A 49 -15.38 5.57 8.04
N PRO A 50 -16.40 4.82 7.65
CA PRO A 50 -16.60 3.49 8.25
C PRO A 50 -15.38 2.60 8.08
N ARG A 51 -14.73 2.67 6.94
CA ARG A 51 -13.54 1.84 6.69
C ARG A 51 -12.43 2.15 7.68
N ALA A 52 -12.14 3.43 7.88
CA ALA A 52 -11.07 3.82 8.75
C ALA A 52 -11.41 3.57 10.22
N ILE A 53 -12.66 3.80 10.60
CA ILE A 53 -13.11 3.52 11.96
C ILE A 53 -13.01 2.03 12.24
N SER A 54 -13.39 1.21 11.26
CA SER A 54 -13.29 -0.25 11.42
C SER A 54 -11.86 -0.71 11.57
N ALA A 55 -10.93 -0.09 10.82
CA ALA A 55 -9.53 -0.52 10.82
C ALA A 55 -8.78 -0.01 12.05
N PHE A 56 -9.06 1.19 12.50
CA PHE A 56 -8.25 1.86 13.52
C PHE A 56 -9.02 2.22 14.79
N GLY A 57 -10.31 2.44 14.68
CA GLY A 57 -11.09 2.95 15.79
C GLY A 57 -10.73 4.40 16.11
N ASN A 58 -11.50 4.99 17.01
CA ASN A 58 -11.32 6.38 17.43
C ASN A 58 -11.04 6.51 18.94
N ALA A 59 -10.65 5.40 19.58
CA ALA A 59 -10.40 5.47 21.03
C ALA A 59 -9.28 6.46 21.30
N GLY A 60 -9.58 7.42 22.17
CA GLY A 60 -8.56 8.39 22.59
C GLY A 60 -8.19 9.42 21.53
N CYS A 61 -8.94 9.52 20.45
CA CYS A 61 -8.63 10.50 19.42
C CYS A 61 -8.89 11.92 19.92
N THR A 62 -8.19 12.89 19.32
CA THR A 62 -8.22 14.27 19.78
C THR A 62 -8.66 15.24 18.68
N TYR A 63 -8.32 14.98 17.43
CA TYR A 63 -8.46 15.96 16.36
C TYR A 63 -9.51 15.51 15.34
N ASP A 64 -10.55 16.31 15.18
CA ASP A 64 -11.63 15.99 14.23
C ASP A 64 -11.30 16.38 12.79
N SER A 65 -10.36 17.30 12.61
CA SER A 65 -9.94 17.73 11.28
C SER A 65 -8.51 17.27 11.02
N GLU A 66 -8.26 16.67 9.86
CA GLU A 66 -6.91 16.26 9.55
C GLU A 66 -5.96 17.45 9.42
N TYR A 67 -6.48 18.64 9.18
CA TYR A 67 -5.64 19.84 9.11
C TYR A 67 -5.10 20.24 10.47
N ASP A 68 -5.78 19.83 11.54
CA ASP A 68 -5.36 20.16 12.90
C ASP A 68 -4.41 19.14 13.50
N VAL A 69 -4.23 17.99 12.84
CA VAL A 69 -3.41 16.93 13.37
C VAL A 69 -1.94 17.37 13.37
N PRO A 70 -1.26 17.33 14.52
CA PRO A 70 0.13 17.80 14.61
C PRO A 70 1.13 16.77 14.10
N LEU A 71 1.26 16.68 12.80
CA LEU A 71 2.25 15.80 12.19
C LEU A 71 3.63 16.44 12.27
N SER A 72 4.63 15.62 12.55
CA SER A 72 6.01 16.07 12.48
C SER A 72 6.38 16.37 11.01
N PRO A 73 7.47 17.11 10.76
CA PRO A 73 7.91 17.35 9.39
C PRO A 73 8.12 16.05 8.60
N TRP A 74 8.68 15.02 9.25
CA TRP A 74 8.89 13.74 8.62
C TRP A 74 7.56 13.08 8.25
N GLN A 75 6.62 13.06 9.18
CA GLN A 75 5.29 12.50 8.94
C GLN A 75 4.58 13.24 7.82
N ARG A 76 4.71 14.55 7.80
CA ARG A 76 4.07 15.36 6.77
C ARG A 76 4.61 15.02 5.39
N ARG A 77 5.93 14.88 5.29
CA ARG A 77 6.54 14.48 4.02
C ARG A 77 6.10 13.08 3.61
N ARG A 78 6.06 12.17 4.57
CA ARG A 78 5.67 10.78 4.25
C ARG A 78 4.22 10.72 3.77
N VAL A 79 3.32 11.45 4.42
CA VAL A 79 1.93 11.51 3.98
C VAL A 79 1.85 12.10 2.56
N ALA A 80 2.62 13.14 2.28
CA ALA A 80 2.63 13.74 0.95
C ALA A 80 3.13 12.74 -0.10
N ASP A 81 4.17 11.98 0.22
CA ASP A 81 4.69 10.97 -0.70
C ASP A 81 3.67 9.87 -0.96
N ILE A 82 2.99 9.44 0.09
CA ILE A 82 1.97 8.40 -0.06
C ILE A 82 0.83 8.90 -0.94
N ARG A 83 0.37 10.14 -0.72
CA ARG A 83 -0.69 10.70 -1.55
C ARG A 83 -0.28 10.83 -3.01
N ALA A 84 0.99 11.15 -3.25
CA ALA A 84 1.50 11.22 -4.62
C ALA A 84 1.46 9.84 -5.28
N MET A 85 1.87 8.81 -4.54
CA MET A 85 1.81 7.44 -5.06
C MET A 85 0.36 6.98 -5.29
N GLU A 86 -0.53 7.34 -4.37
CA GLU A 86 -1.94 7.01 -4.54
C GLU A 86 -2.51 7.63 -5.82
N ARG A 87 -2.13 8.87 -6.13
CA ARG A 87 -2.56 9.52 -7.36
C ARG A 87 -1.96 8.84 -8.58
N GLU A 88 -0.69 8.50 -8.49
CA GLU A 88 0.01 7.85 -9.60
C GLU A 88 -0.60 6.49 -9.92
N PHE A 89 -0.98 5.75 -8.90
CA PHE A 89 -1.58 4.43 -9.07
C PHE A 89 -3.08 4.50 -9.35
N GLY A 90 -3.67 5.67 -9.32
CA GLY A 90 -5.10 5.80 -9.53
C GLY A 90 -5.92 5.23 -8.39
N CYS A 91 -5.42 5.33 -7.16
CA CYS A 91 -6.13 4.80 -6.01
C CYS A 91 -7.40 5.59 -5.71
N PRO A 92 -8.46 4.94 -5.21
CA PRO A 92 -9.67 5.66 -4.81
C PRO A 92 -9.35 6.63 -3.68
N ARG A 93 -10.06 7.72 -3.68
CA ARG A 93 -9.93 8.71 -2.62
C ARG A 93 -10.77 8.38 -1.44
#